data_1f8ebb98113bea1ce40bdb8cca7d0f7c
#
_entry.id   1f8ebb98113bea1ce40bdb8cca7d0f7c
#
_cell.length_a   1.000
_cell.length_b   1.000
_cell.length_c   1.000
_cell.angle_alpha   90.00
_cell.angle_beta   90.00
_cell.angle_gamma   90.00
#
_symmetry.space_group_name_H-M   'P 1'
#
loop_
_entity.id
_entity.type
_entity.pdbx_description
1 polymer ?
#
loop_
_entity_poly.entity_id
_entity_poly.type
_entity_poly.pdbx_seq_one_letter_code
_entity_poly.pdbx_strand_id
1 'polypeptide(L)'
;MCVKINNSCGPYFTSHKGVRQGDPLSPILFNFVADCLARMVRKAQRNDLICGLADNLIDKGVAILQYADDTIVCLKDNMDNARNMKLLLYIYEMMSGLKINFIKSEVLLINGDDEKRLLYADLFNCQMGNFPIRYLGVPVSPSRLHVRDWTPLLEKNEKKLAIWKGSSLSIAGRTTLINSSLSSSFIYHMSIYLLPKTIVESLDK
;
A
#
# COMPACT_ATOMS: atom_id res chain seq x y z
N MET A 1 -4.55 -0.59 -31.42
CA MET A 1 -5.53 -1.18 -30.49
C MET A 1 -6.92 -0.68 -30.84
N CYS A 2 -7.98 -1.41 -30.49
CA CYS A 2 -9.35 -0.91 -30.51
C CYS A 2 -10.06 -1.40 -29.24
N VAL A 3 -11.10 -0.69 -28.84
CA VAL A 3 -11.98 -1.12 -27.75
C VAL A 3 -13.13 -1.90 -28.36
N LYS A 4 -13.38 -3.12 -27.84
CA LYS A 4 -14.50 -3.97 -28.28
C LYS A 4 -15.61 -3.87 -27.24
N ILE A 5 -16.78 -3.40 -27.65
CA ILE A 5 -18.00 -3.28 -26.83
C ILE A 5 -19.13 -4.02 -27.53
N ASN A 6 -19.80 -4.95 -26.88
CA ASN A 6 -20.94 -5.72 -27.41
C ASN A 6 -20.67 -6.29 -28.82
N ASN A 7 -19.52 -6.94 -29.02
CA ASN A 7 -19.07 -7.50 -30.30
C ASN A 7 -18.74 -6.50 -31.42
N SER A 8 -18.90 -5.20 -31.22
CA SER A 8 -18.48 -4.15 -32.16
C SER A 8 -17.12 -3.59 -31.77
N CYS A 9 -16.21 -3.48 -32.74
CA CYS A 9 -14.92 -2.82 -32.55
C CYS A 9 -15.07 -1.32 -32.80
N GLY A 10 -14.64 -0.50 -31.86
CA GLY A 10 -14.50 0.94 -32.04
C GLY A 10 -13.34 1.30 -32.97
N PRO A 11 -13.09 2.60 -33.17
CA PRO A 11 -11.98 3.06 -33.99
C PRO A 11 -10.63 2.59 -33.44
N TYR A 12 -9.69 2.30 -34.35
CA TYR A 12 -8.33 1.93 -33.97
C TYR A 12 -7.55 3.15 -33.48
N PHE A 13 -6.78 2.97 -32.40
CA PHE A 13 -5.85 3.96 -31.89
C PHE A 13 -4.48 3.34 -31.61
N THR A 14 -3.44 4.15 -31.68
CA THR A 14 -2.05 3.71 -31.41
C THR A 14 -1.69 4.06 -29.97
N SER A 15 -1.16 3.08 -29.22
CA SER A 15 -0.63 3.31 -27.88
C SER A 15 0.84 3.74 -28.01
N HIS A 16 1.18 4.89 -27.45
CA HIS A 16 2.52 5.46 -27.50
C HIS A 16 3.30 5.30 -26.20
N LYS A 17 2.64 4.95 -25.07
CA LYS A 17 3.26 4.82 -23.74
C LYS A 17 2.61 3.68 -22.96
N GLY A 18 3.37 3.16 -22.00
CA GLY A 18 2.93 2.12 -21.08
C GLY A 18 3.09 0.69 -21.62
N VAL A 19 2.71 -0.27 -20.81
CA VAL A 19 2.72 -1.70 -21.16
C VAL A 19 1.29 -2.20 -21.33
N ARG A 20 1.13 -3.26 -22.14
CA ARG A 20 -0.21 -3.80 -22.41
C ARG A 20 -0.73 -4.54 -21.17
N GLN A 21 -1.94 -4.20 -20.75
CA GLN A 21 -2.61 -4.91 -19.68
C GLN A 21 -2.92 -6.36 -20.11
N GLY A 22 -2.59 -7.33 -19.27
CA GLY A 22 -2.75 -8.75 -19.56
C GLY A 22 -1.59 -9.38 -20.36
N ASP A 23 -0.56 -8.63 -20.72
CA ASP A 23 0.65 -9.18 -21.33
C ASP A 23 1.54 -9.80 -20.23
N PRO A 24 2.01 -11.05 -20.39
CA PRO A 24 2.85 -11.73 -19.39
C PRO A 24 4.18 -11.01 -19.10
N LEU A 25 4.72 -10.23 -20.03
CA LEU A 25 5.95 -9.46 -19.83
C LEU A 25 5.74 -8.15 -19.08
N SER A 26 4.52 -7.62 -19.06
CA SER A 26 4.21 -6.32 -18.44
C SER A 26 4.58 -6.26 -16.96
N PRO A 27 4.25 -7.25 -16.11
CA PRO A 27 4.66 -7.24 -14.69
C PRO A 27 6.18 -7.30 -14.50
N ILE A 28 6.88 -8.04 -15.37
CA ILE A 28 8.34 -8.17 -15.31
C ILE A 28 9.00 -6.83 -15.62
N LEU A 29 8.57 -6.17 -16.71
CA LEU A 29 9.07 -4.85 -17.08
C LEU A 29 8.78 -3.81 -16.01
N PHE A 30 7.58 -3.84 -15.43
CA PHE A 30 7.22 -2.96 -14.32
C PHE A 30 8.14 -3.17 -13.11
N ASN A 31 8.43 -4.42 -12.74
CA ASN A 31 9.32 -4.72 -11.62
C ASN A 31 10.76 -4.21 -11.86
N PHE A 32 11.28 -4.28 -13.08
CA PHE A 32 12.58 -3.68 -13.39
C PHE A 32 12.58 -2.16 -13.17
N VAL A 33 11.52 -1.48 -13.61
CA VAL A 33 11.42 -0.04 -13.43
C VAL A 33 11.23 0.32 -11.95
N ALA A 34 10.40 -0.42 -11.22
CA ALA A 34 10.19 -0.23 -9.78
C ALA A 34 11.49 -0.45 -8.96
N ASP A 35 12.29 -1.48 -9.29
CA ASP A 35 13.58 -1.73 -8.63
C ASP A 35 14.58 -0.57 -8.84
N CYS A 36 14.49 0.17 -9.94
CA CYS A 36 15.31 1.36 -10.14
C CYS A 36 15.08 2.40 -9.04
N LEU A 37 13.84 2.67 -8.65
CA LEU A 37 13.54 3.61 -7.55
C LEU A 37 14.17 3.13 -6.24
N ALA A 38 13.99 1.86 -5.88
CA ALA A 38 14.59 1.30 -4.67
C ALA A 38 16.12 1.40 -4.68
N ARG A 39 16.76 1.17 -5.82
CA ARG A 39 18.23 1.33 -5.97
C ARG A 39 18.67 2.78 -5.86
N MET A 40 17.92 3.72 -6.42
CA MET A 40 18.20 5.15 -6.29
C MET A 40 18.13 5.60 -4.83
N VAL A 41 17.08 5.19 -4.10
CA VAL A 41 16.92 5.48 -2.67
C VAL A 41 18.07 4.88 -1.86
N ARG A 42 18.41 3.61 -2.06
CA ARG A 42 19.56 2.97 -1.37
C ARG A 42 20.89 3.66 -1.66
N LYS A 43 21.10 4.12 -2.90
CA LYS A 43 22.30 4.88 -3.26
C LYS A 43 22.34 6.23 -2.54
N ALA A 44 21.20 6.92 -2.45
CA ALA A 44 21.07 8.16 -1.70
C ALA A 44 21.33 7.95 -0.19
N GLN A 45 20.83 6.84 0.41
CA GLN A 45 21.13 6.48 1.79
C GLN A 45 22.64 6.22 2.02
N ARG A 46 23.30 5.50 1.11
CA ARG A 46 24.76 5.24 1.21
C ARG A 46 25.60 6.51 1.15
N ASN A 47 25.11 7.52 0.46
CA ASN A 47 25.76 8.83 0.33
C ASN A 47 25.30 9.85 1.39
N ASP A 48 24.61 9.41 2.44
CA ASP A 48 24.09 10.26 3.54
C ASP A 48 23.14 11.39 3.09
N LEU A 49 22.55 11.27 1.90
CA LEU A 49 21.58 12.23 1.37
C LEU A 49 20.19 12.01 1.93
N ILE A 50 19.86 10.77 2.32
CA ILE A 50 18.57 10.36 2.86
C ILE A 50 18.82 9.41 4.03
N CYS A 51 18.10 9.61 5.13
CA CYS A 51 18.04 8.71 6.27
C CYS A 51 16.62 8.16 6.41
N GLY A 52 16.50 6.84 6.51
CA GLY A 52 15.22 6.14 6.71
C GLY A 52 14.75 6.15 8.16
N LEU A 53 13.61 5.53 8.43
CA LEU A 53 13.12 5.27 9.78
C LEU A 53 13.87 4.08 10.41
N ALA A 54 13.93 4.07 11.75
CA ALA A 54 14.56 3.00 12.55
C ALA A 54 16.07 2.81 12.24
N ASP A 55 16.78 3.91 12.02
CA ASP A 55 18.24 3.94 11.80
C ASP A 55 19.05 3.42 13.00
N ASN A 56 18.45 3.32 14.16
CA ASN A 56 18.99 2.68 15.36
C ASN A 56 18.93 1.13 15.33
N LEU A 57 18.09 0.55 14.48
CA LEU A 57 17.91 -0.91 14.35
C LEU A 57 18.51 -1.46 13.05
N ILE A 58 18.47 -0.68 12.00
CA ILE A 58 18.93 -1.05 10.65
C ILE A 58 19.85 0.05 10.15
N ASP A 59 21.02 -0.31 9.64
CA ASP A 59 21.96 0.66 9.07
C ASP A 59 21.28 1.55 8.02
N LYS A 60 21.37 2.88 8.23
CA LYS A 60 20.68 3.92 7.45
C LYS A 60 19.13 3.86 7.48
N GLY A 61 18.54 2.94 8.23
CA GLY A 61 17.08 2.78 8.37
C GLY A 61 16.37 2.30 7.11
N VAL A 62 15.06 2.07 7.25
CA VAL A 62 14.19 1.73 6.12
C VAL A 62 13.66 3.02 5.50
N ALA A 63 14.00 3.28 4.23
CA ALA A 63 13.58 4.49 3.52
C ALA A 63 12.46 4.24 2.49
N ILE A 64 12.27 3.01 2.05
CA ILE A 64 11.27 2.68 1.04
C ILE A 64 10.74 1.26 1.22
N LEU A 65 9.43 1.11 1.10
CA LEU A 65 8.73 -0.16 1.00
C LEU A 65 7.89 -0.13 -0.28
N GLN A 66 8.03 -1.13 -1.14
CA GLN A 66 7.32 -1.19 -2.41
C GLN A 66 6.60 -2.52 -2.55
N TYR A 67 5.37 -2.45 -3.01
CA TYR A 67 4.58 -3.60 -3.43
C TYR A 67 3.72 -3.21 -4.63
N ALA A 68 4.05 -3.74 -5.80
CA ALA A 68 3.45 -3.33 -7.07
C ALA A 68 3.49 -1.79 -7.25
N ASP A 69 2.35 -1.15 -7.39
CA ASP A 69 2.18 0.30 -7.51
C ASP A 69 2.16 1.04 -6.16
N ASP A 70 1.92 0.32 -5.07
CA ASP A 70 1.92 0.89 -3.73
C ASP A 70 3.35 1.09 -3.21
N THR A 71 3.68 2.33 -2.87
CA THR A 71 5.00 2.68 -2.34
C THR A 71 4.86 3.51 -1.06
N ILE A 72 5.50 3.07 0.02
CA ILE A 72 5.66 3.85 1.23
C ILE A 72 7.09 4.36 1.29
N VAL A 73 7.23 5.67 1.40
CA VAL A 73 8.51 6.35 1.66
C VAL A 73 8.59 6.66 3.15
N CYS A 74 9.63 6.17 3.80
CA CYS A 74 9.87 6.32 5.24
C CYS A 74 11.12 7.16 5.44
N LEU A 75 10.99 8.34 6.02
CA LEU A 75 12.10 9.26 6.21
C LEU A 75 12.22 9.67 7.67
N LYS A 76 13.45 9.81 8.14
CA LYS A 76 13.72 10.51 9.39
C LYS A 76 13.30 11.96 9.23
N ASP A 77 12.61 12.49 10.25
CA ASP A 77 12.04 13.83 10.25
C ASP A 77 13.14 14.91 10.12
N ASN A 78 13.44 15.23 8.85
CA ASN A 78 14.36 16.28 8.45
C ASN A 78 13.96 16.82 7.07
N MET A 79 13.89 18.13 6.94
CA MET A 79 13.48 18.80 5.71
C MET A 79 14.45 18.53 4.55
N ASP A 80 15.73 18.34 4.80
CA ASP A 80 16.71 18.03 3.74
C ASP A 80 16.49 16.60 3.21
N ASN A 81 16.21 15.63 4.08
CA ASN A 81 15.79 14.29 3.67
C ASN A 81 14.57 14.34 2.74
N ALA A 82 13.58 15.16 3.10
CA ALA A 82 12.36 15.30 2.31
C ALA A 82 12.61 15.96 0.95
N ARG A 83 13.43 17.01 0.91
CA ARG A 83 13.82 17.69 -0.34
C ARG A 83 14.61 16.76 -1.25
N ASN A 84 15.58 16.03 -0.70
CA ASN A 84 16.37 15.06 -1.44
C ASN A 84 15.49 13.93 -2.00
N MET A 85 14.54 13.44 -1.20
CA MET A 85 13.58 12.44 -1.67
C MET A 85 12.69 12.97 -2.79
N LYS A 86 12.15 14.20 -2.66
CA LYS A 86 11.36 14.83 -3.72
C LYS A 86 12.15 14.94 -5.03
N LEU A 87 13.41 15.39 -4.95
CA LEU A 87 14.29 15.47 -6.13
C LEU A 87 14.50 14.09 -6.75
N LEU A 88 14.73 13.06 -5.92
CA LEU A 88 14.94 11.70 -6.36
C LEU A 88 13.69 11.14 -7.06
N LEU A 89 12.50 11.39 -6.51
CA LEU A 89 11.22 11.02 -7.14
C LEU A 89 11.03 11.72 -8.48
N TYR A 90 11.36 13.00 -8.58
CA TYR A 90 11.31 13.74 -9.84
C TYR A 90 12.27 13.17 -10.89
N ILE A 91 13.52 12.86 -10.53
CA ILE A 91 14.49 12.22 -11.43
C ILE A 91 13.96 10.86 -11.88
N TYR A 92 13.36 10.08 -10.97
CA TYR A 92 12.77 8.80 -11.31
C TYR A 92 11.62 8.93 -12.33
N GLU A 93 10.72 9.92 -12.16
CA GLU A 93 9.67 10.20 -13.15
C GLU A 93 10.25 10.52 -14.54
N MET A 94 11.31 11.35 -14.59
CA MET A 94 11.99 11.72 -15.84
C MET A 94 12.62 10.52 -16.54
N MET A 95 13.23 9.61 -15.78
CA MET A 95 13.92 8.43 -16.31
C MET A 95 12.96 7.32 -16.73
N SER A 96 11.93 7.07 -15.91
CA SER A 96 11.02 5.94 -16.12
C SER A 96 9.83 6.26 -17.02
N GLY A 97 9.48 7.54 -17.17
CA GLY A 97 8.24 7.97 -17.81
C GLY A 97 6.97 7.67 -17.01
N LEU A 98 7.10 7.03 -15.82
CA LEU A 98 6.01 6.89 -14.87
C LEU A 98 5.73 8.23 -14.20
N LYS A 99 4.51 8.41 -13.70
CA LYS A 99 4.15 9.60 -12.92
C LYS A 99 3.62 9.19 -11.57
N ILE A 100 4.12 9.85 -10.53
CA ILE A 100 3.63 9.69 -9.17
C ILE A 100 2.31 10.46 -9.05
N ASN A 101 1.30 9.80 -8.51
CA ASN A 101 0.01 10.43 -8.29
C ASN A 101 -0.01 11.10 -6.91
N PHE A 102 0.55 12.30 -6.81
CA PHE A 102 0.61 13.06 -5.56
C PHE A 102 -0.78 13.39 -4.99
N ILE A 103 -1.82 13.50 -5.84
CA ILE A 103 -3.20 13.75 -5.38
C ILE A 103 -3.76 12.58 -4.57
N LYS A 104 -3.33 11.34 -4.91
CA LYS A 104 -3.70 10.12 -4.16
C LYS A 104 -2.71 9.76 -3.06
N SER A 105 -1.61 10.51 -2.98
CA SER A 105 -0.57 10.29 -1.98
C SER A 105 -0.84 11.11 -0.75
N GLU A 106 -0.39 10.62 0.39
CA GLU A 106 -0.58 11.27 1.69
C GLU A 106 0.75 11.40 2.43
N VAL A 107 0.91 12.49 3.15
CA VAL A 107 2.01 12.68 4.12
C VAL A 107 1.51 12.34 5.51
N LEU A 108 2.28 11.51 6.20
CA LEU A 108 2.04 11.15 7.58
C LEU A 108 3.26 11.53 8.41
N LEU A 109 3.04 12.16 9.54
CA LEU A 109 4.09 12.52 10.47
C LEU A 109 3.88 11.79 11.81
N ILE A 110 4.92 11.13 12.28
CA ILE A 110 4.92 10.47 13.58
C ILE A 110 5.33 11.50 14.62
N ASN A 111 4.43 11.79 15.58
CA ASN A 111 4.67 12.73 16.70
C ASN A 111 5.03 14.16 16.28
N GLY A 112 4.49 14.66 15.18
CA GLY A 112 4.67 16.04 14.71
C GLY A 112 3.44 16.93 14.91
N ASP A 113 3.67 18.24 14.88
CA ASP A 113 2.63 19.25 14.88
C ASP A 113 2.00 19.45 13.48
N ASP A 114 0.86 20.12 13.43
CA ASP A 114 0.12 20.32 12.19
C ASP A 114 0.85 21.31 11.24
N GLU A 115 1.60 22.28 11.76
CA GLU A 115 2.40 23.21 10.93
C GLU A 115 3.45 22.45 10.14
N LYS A 116 4.16 21.55 10.80
CA LYS A 116 5.17 20.71 10.15
C LYS A 116 4.59 19.74 9.14
N ARG A 117 3.40 19.18 9.44
CA ARG A 117 2.66 18.33 8.50
C ARG A 117 2.29 19.09 7.23
N LEU A 118 1.82 20.34 7.38
CA LEU A 118 1.52 21.24 6.25
C LEU A 118 2.74 21.51 5.39
N LEU A 119 3.89 21.82 6.01
CA LEU A 119 5.14 22.04 5.28
C LEU A 119 5.56 20.83 4.41
N TYR A 120 5.42 19.62 4.94
CA TYR A 120 5.72 18.43 4.15
C TYR A 120 4.66 18.15 3.08
N ALA A 121 3.38 18.39 3.37
CA ALA A 121 2.29 18.24 2.41
C ALA A 121 2.47 19.20 1.22
N ASP A 122 2.81 20.46 1.48
CA ASP A 122 3.14 21.46 0.47
C ASP A 122 4.39 21.07 -0.32
N LEU A 123 5.44 20.61 0.38
CA LEU A 123 6.65 20.16 -0.29
C LEU A 123 6.37 19.08 -1.30
N PHE A 124 5.59 18.04 -0.95
CA PHE A 124 5.27 16.93 -1.82
C PHE A 124 4.03 17.17 -2.70
N ASN A 125 3.30 18.27 -2.48
CA ASN A 125 2.05 18.58 -3.16
C ASN A 125 1.02 17.43 -3.03
N CYS A 126 0.86 16.93 -1.80
CA CYS A 126 -0.06 15.83 -1.47
C CYS A 126 -0.88 16.14 -0.21
N GLN A 127 -1.83 15.29 0.10
CA GLN A 127 -2.74 15.47 1.23
C GLN A 127 -2.08 15.08 2.56
N MET A 128 -2.60 15.62 3.67
CA MET A 128 -2.25 15.16 5.00
C MET A 128 -3.05 13.90 5.34
N GLY A 129 -2.36 12.83 5.63
CA GLY A 129 -2.95 11.58 6.09
C GLY A 129 -3.00 11.45 7.62
N ASN A 130 -3.73 10.46 8.10
CA ASN A 130 -3.84 10.13 9.51
C ASN A 130 -3.62 8.63 9.74
N PHE A 131 -3.02 8.29 10.90
CA PHE A 131 -2.92 6.91 11.32
C PHE A 131 -4.25 6.41 11.94
N PRO A 132 -4.57 5.11 11.81
CA PRO A 132 -3.83 4.07 11.09
C PRO A 132 -4.02 4.16 9.58
N ILE A 133 -2.96 3.92 8.83
CA ILE A 133 -3.04 3.74 7.38
C ILE A 133 -3.31 2.28 7.03
N ARG A 134 -3.84 2.03 5.83
CA ARG A 134 -3.96 0.67 5.30
C ARG A 134 -2.86 0.39 4.29
N TYR A 135 -2.03 -0.60 4.61
CA TYR A 135 -1.02 -1.10 3.70
C TYR A 135 -1.19 -2.59 3.47
N LEU A 136 -1.39 -3.00 2.22
CA LEU A 136 -1.65 -4.38 1.82
C LEU A 136 -2.83 -5.03 2.58
N GLY A 137 -3.83 -4.22 2.91
CA GLY A 137 -5.02 -4.67 3.65
C GLY A 137 -4.89 -4.70 5.17
N VAL A 138 -3.72 -4.38 5.70
CA VAL A 138 -3.42 -4.39 7.14
C VAL A 138 -3.37 -2.96 7.69
N PRO A 139 -3.96 -2.67 8.86
CA PRO A 139 -3.81 -1.37 9.50
C PRO A 139 -2.38 -1.21 10.05
N VAL A 140 -1.71 -0.12 9.71
CA VAL A 140 -0.36 0.22 10.20
C VAL A 140 -0.43 1.51 11.00
N SER A 141 0.12 1.49 12.20
CA SER A 141 0.17 2.65 13.10
C SER A 141 1.47 2.63 13.91
N PRO A 142 2.03 3.80 14.26
CA PRO A 142 3.16 3.90 15.18
C PRO A 142 2.77 3.59 16.63
N SER A 143 1.49 3.66 16.97
CA SER A 143 0.92 3.31 18.26
C SER A 143 0.15 2.00 18.21
N ARG A 144 -0.19 1.47 19.40
CA ARG A 144 -1.02 0.26 19.52
C ARG A 144 -2.38 0.47 18.84
N LEU A 145 -2.77 -0.45 17.98
CA LEU A 145 -4.07 -0.44 17.31
C LEU A 145 -5.21 -0.64 18.32
N HIS A 146 -6.27 0.13 18.14
CA HIS A 146 -7.50 0.03 18.92
C HIS A 146 -8.45 -1.01 18.28
N VAL A 147 -9.41 -1.49 19.07
CA VAL A 147 -10.45 -2.45 18.60
C VAL A 147 -11.18 -1.92 17.36
N ARG A 148 -11.49 -0.61 17.32
CA ARG A 148 -12.14 0.05 16.18
C ARG A 148 -11.36 -0.07 14.85
N ASP A 149 -10.04 -0.18 14.92
CA ASP A 149 -9.19 -0.25 13.72
C ASP A 149 -9.34 -1.60 13.00
N TRP A 150 -9.90 -2.59 13.70
CA TRP A 150 -10.20 -3.93 13.19
C TRP A 150 -11.64 -4.07 12.64
N THR A 151 -12.51 -3.10 12.89
CA THR A 151 -13.90 -3.12 12.40
C THR A 151 -13.99 -3.40 10.89
N PRO A 152 -13.16 -2.82 10.03
CA PRO A 152 -13.22 -3.09 8.60
C PRO A 152 -12.86 -4.54 8.22
N LEU A 153 -12.06 -5.24 9.05
CA LEU A 153 -11.79 -6.66 8.85
C LEU A 153 -13.05 -7.49 9.17
N LEU A 154 -13.72 -7.18 10.27
CA LEU A 154 -14.96 -7.84 10.66
C LEU A 154 -16.04 -7.62 9.61
N GLU A 155 -16.30 -6.37 9.22
CA GLU A 155 -17.30 -6.04 8.19
C GLU A 155 -17.05 -6.75 6.85
N LYS A 156 -15.77 -6.85 6.44
CA LYS A 156 -15.42 -7.59 5.21
C LYS A 156 -15.81 -9.06 5.30
N ASN A 157 -15.59 -9.68 6.45
CA ASN A 157 -15.93 -11.08 6.65
C ASN A 157 -17.43 -11.27 6.85
N GLU A 158 -18.12 -10.38 7.55
CA GLU A 158 -19.59 -10.37 7.64
C GLU A 158 -20.27 -10.23 6.28
N LYS A 159 -19.77 -9.32 5.42
CA LYS A 159 -20.26 -9.19 4.03
C LYS A 159 -20.09 -10.47 3.23
N LYS A 160 -18.94 -11.15 3.38
CA LYS A 160 -18.74 -12.46 2.75
C LYS A 160 -19.75 -13.48 3.28
N LEU A 161 -19.94 -13.55 4.60
CA LEU A 161 -20.91 -14.45 5.22
C LEU A 161 -22.35 -14.11 4.84
N ALA A 162 -22.72 -12.84 4.70
CA ALA A 162 -24.07 -12.42 4.34
C ALA A 162 -24.51 -12.95 2.96
N ILE A 163 -23.59 -12.97 1.99
CA ILE A 163 -23.84 -13.57 0.66
C ILE A 163 -24.10 -15.08 0.76
N TRP A 164 -23.57 -15.76 1.80
CA TRP A 164 -23.54 -17.20 1.96
C TRP A 164 -24.48 -17.69 3.09
N LYS A 165 -25.14 -16.76 3.79
CA LYS A 165 -26.19 -17.07 4.79
C LYS A 165 -27.44 -17.72 4.19
N GLY A 166 -27.46 -18.01 2.87
CA GLY A 166 -28.49 -18.77 2.26
C GLY A 166 -28.63 -20.16 2.88
N SER A 167 -29.85 -20.56 3.18
CA SER A 167 -30.23 -21.86 3.76
C SER A 167 -29.84 -23.09 2.91
N SER A 168 -29.17 -22.87 1.77
CA SER A 168 -28.84 -23.87 0.75
C SER A 168 -27.52 -24.61 0.96
N LEU A 169 -26.64 -24.12 1.88
CA LEU A 169 -25.34 -24.78 2.11
C LEU A 169 -25.43 -25.93 3.09
N SER A 170 -24.98 -27.11 2.65
CA SER A 170 -24.78 -28.26 3.53
C SER A 170 -23.71 -27.97 4.59
N ILE A 171 -23.65 -28.76 5.65
CA ILE A 171 -22.61 -28.66 6.69
C ILE A 171 -21.20 -28.73 6.07
N ALA A 172 -20.98 -29.67 5.14
CA ALA A 172 -19.71 -29.80 4.43
C ALA A 172 -19.35 -28.52 3.64
N GLY A 173 -20.36 -27.93 2.95
CA GLY A 173 -20.17 -26.66 2.24
C GLY A 173 -19.79 -25.50 3.17
N ARG A 174 -20.41 -25.41 4.33
CA ARG A 174 -20.08 -24.39 5.36
C ARG A 174 -18.67 -24.58 5.89
N THR A 175 -18.27 -25.82 6.22
CA THR A 175 -16.90 -26.13 6.70
C THR A 175 -15.85 -25.77 5.65
N THR A 176 -16.10 -26.12 4.38
CA THR A 176 -15.21 -25.75 3.27
C THR A 176 -15.07 -24.23 3.14
N LEU A 177 -16.18 -23.49 3.27
CA LEU A 177 -16.18 -22.04 3.23
C LEU A 177 -15.37 -21.41 4.36
N ILE A 178 -15.59 -21.87 5.60
CA ILE A 178 -14.83 -21.38 6.75
C ILE A 178 -13.34 -21.58 6.52
N ASN A 179 -12.93 -22.77 6.13
CA ASN A 179 -11.52 -23.11 5.95
C ASN A 179 -10.87 -22.37 4.76
N SER A 180 -11.56 -22.24 3.65
CA SER A 180 -10.98 -21.65 2.42
C SER A 180 -11.02 -20.12 2.38
N SER A 181 -12.01 -19.49 2.99
CA SER A 181 -12.24 -18.06 2.85
C SER A 181 -12.08 -17.26 4.14
N LEU A 182 -12.69 -17.70 5.23
CA LEU A 182 -12.66 -16.96 6.48
C LEU A 182 -11.33 -17.13 7.19
N SER A 183 -10.90 -18.37 7.40
CA SER A 183 -9.65 -18.67 8.10
C SER A 183 -8.45 -18.01 7.41
N SER A 184 -8.37 -18.03 6.09
CA SER A 184 -7.26 -17.39 5.35
C SER A 184 -7.18 -15.88 5.58
N SER A 185 -8.33 -15.20 5.69
CA SER A 185 -8.38 -13.76 5.95
C SER A 185 -7.84 -13.40 7.33
N PHE A 186 -8.16 -14.19 8.36
CA PHE A 186 -7.68 -13.96 9.72
C PHE A 186 -6.24 -14.37 9.92
N ILE A 187 -5.82 -15.52 9.38
CA ILE A 187 -4.44 -16.01 9.45
C ILE A 187 -3.46 -14.97 8.91
N TYR A 188 -3.80 -14.29 7.82
CA TYR A 188 -2.97 -13.22 7.27
C TYR A 188 -2.75 -12.07 8.26
N HIS A 189 -3.81 -11.62 8.95
CA HIS A 189 -3.69 -10.56 9.96
C HIS A 189 -2.98 -11.06 11.22
N MET A 190 -3.25 -12.29 11.65
CA MET A 190 -2.63 -12.92 12.82
C MET A 190 -1.14 -13.22 12.63
N SER A 191 -0.67 -13.35 11.39
CA SER A 191 0.77 -13.51 11.11
C SER A 191 1.57 -12.24 11.39
N ILE A 192 0.91 -11.07 11.46
CA ILE A 192 1.53 -9.76 11.67
C ILE A 192 1.20 -9.21 13.06
N TYR A 193 -0.02 -9.45 13.56
CA TYR A 193 -0.52 -8.86 14.80
C TYR A 193 -1.15 -9.91 15.72
N LEU A 194 -1.02 -9.67 17.01
CA LEU A 194 -1.89 -10.31 18.00
C LEU A 194 -3.23 -9.61 17.99
N LEU A 195 -4.29 -10.32 17.57
CA LEU A 195 -5.63 -9.77 17.59
C LEU A 195 -6.12 -9.51 19.03
N PRO A 196 -6.83 -8.41 19.29
CA PRO A 196 -7.47 -8.17 20.57
C PRO A 196 -8.45 -9.29 20.92
N LYS A 197 -8.52 -9.69 22.19
CA LYS A 197 -9.44 -10.76 22.66
C LYS A 197 -10.88 -10.53 22.24
N THR A 198 -11.36 -9.29 22.33
CA THR A 198 -12.71 -8.90 21.91
C THR A 198 -13.00 -9.19 20.43
N ILE A 199 -11.98 -9.07 19.56
CA ILE A 199 -12.10 -9.43 18.15
C ILE A 199 -12.17 -10.94 17.98
N VAL A 200 -11.31 -11.68 18.69
CA VAL A 200 -11.32 -13.16 18.65
C VAL A 200 -12.69 -13.70 19.12
N GLU A 201 -13.20 -13.21 20.24
CA GLU A 201 -14.52 -13.59 20.77
C GLU A 201 -15.71 -13.25 19.83
N SER A 202 -15.54 -12.21 19.00
CA SER A 202 -16.55 -11.88 17.98
C SER A 202 -16.51 -12.81 16.76
N LEU A 203 -15.36 -13.45 16.53
CA LEU A 203 -15.19 -14.42 15.44
C LEU A 203 -15.69 -15.82 15.77
N ASP A 204 -15.75 -16.15 17.08
CA ASP A 204 -16.21 -17.45 17.58
C ASP A 204 -17.76 -17.53 17.68
N LYS A 205 -18.46 -16.43 17.43
CA LYS A 205 -19.93 -16.33 17.41
C LYS A 205 -20.51 -16.48 16.02
#